data_8985ff96b54bbf4a7380086af1e4a444
#
_entry.id   8985ff96b54bbf4a7380086af1e4a444
#
_cell.length_a   1.000
_cell.length_b   1.000
_cell.length_c   1.000
_cell.angle_alpha   90.00
_cell.angle_beta   90.00
_cell.angle_gamma   90.00
#
_symmetry.space_group_name_H-M   'P 1'
#
loop_
_entity.id
_entity.type
_entity.pdbx_description
1 polymer ?
#
loop_
_entity_poly.entity_id
_entity_poly.type
_entity_poly.pdbx_seq_one_letter_code
_entity_poly.pdbx_strand_id
1 'polypeptide(L)'
;MNPTSIVEAVLGAAPGALVVASLGTATSALRAASDDGPHLYLGGSMGTALAAALGVAEKQPERPVLALLGDGETLMGASSLWTLARIAPTNLLAIVLVDGHYSITGGQALGVPGVFAGVAQALGLATATARSHAEVGEHVAGLPRPALLEVHYTDRAWPGPSPFVDPPVVRWRFEAAARRP
;
A
#
# COMPACT_ATOMS: atom_id res chain seq x y z
N MET A 1 -4.77 -15.75 5.39
CA MET A 1 -3.56 -15.12 4.78
C MET A 1 -2.78 -14.41 5.87
N ASN A 2 -1.46 -14.39 5.78
CA ASN A 2 -0.60 -13.53 6.59
C ASN A 2 -0.12 -12.33 5.74
N PRO A 3 0.32 -11.22 6.38
CA PRO A 3 0.70 -10.01 5.66
C PRO A 3 1.81 -10.20 4.62
N THR A 4 2.84 -11.01 4.92
CA THR A 4 3.96 -11.25 4.00
C THR A 4 3.50 -11.95 2.74
N SER A 5 2.71 -13.03 2.86
CA SER A 5 2.20 -13.76 1.70
C SER A 5 1.23 -12.94 0.83
N ILE A 6 0.50 -11.99 1.44
CA ILE A 6 -0.31 -11.03 0.69
C ILE A 6 0.61 -10.14 -0.16
N VAL A 7 1.68 -9.59 0.45
CA VAL A 7 2.61 -8.71 -0.26
C VAL A 7 3.36 -9.46 -1.37
N GLU A 8 3.75 -10.73 -1.15
CA GLU A 8 4.32 -11.59 -2.19
C GLU A 8 3.38 -11.72 -3.39
N ALA A 9 2.08 -11.96 -3.15
CA ALA A 9 1.08 -12.01 -4.22
C ALA A 9 0.94 -10.66 -4.96
N VAL A 10 0.97 -9.54 -4.22
CA VAL A 10 0.95 -8.19 -4.80
C VAL A 10 2.15 -7.94 -5.71
N LEU A 11 3.36 -8.22 -5.22
CA LEU A 11 4.60 -8.00 -5.99
C LEU A 11 4.68 -8.93 -7.21
N GLY A 12 4.23 -10.18 -7.08
CA GLY A 12 4.17 -11.13 -8.18
C GLY A 12 3.22 -10.70 -9.31
N ALA A 13 2.11 -10.02 -8.95
CA ALA A 13 1.11 -9.53 -9.91
C ALA A 13 1.45 -8.17 -10.53
N ALA A 14 2.40 -7.42 -9.96
CA ALA A 14 2.84 -6.12 -10.45
C ALA A 14 4.37 -6.02 -10.51
N PRO A 15 5.05 -6.83 -11.36
CA PRO A 15 6.50 -6.82 -11.46
C PRO A 15 7.02 -5.44 -11.86
N GLY A 16 8.07 -4.99 -11.17
CA GLY A 16 8.70 -3.68 -11.45
C GLY A 16 7.93 -2.46 -10.94
N ALA A 17 6.81 -2.63 -10.24
CA ALA A 17 6.08 -1.52 -9.65
C ALA A 17 6.94 -0.77 -8.61
N LEU A 18 6.77 0.55 -8.56
CA LEU A 18 7.28 1.38 -7.49
C LEU A 18 6.31 1.29 -6.30
N VAL A 19 6.79 0.88 -5.14
CA VAL A 19 5.93 0.72 -3.96
C VAL A 19 6.24 1.77 -2.91
N VAL A 20 5.19 2.43 -2.41
CA VAL A 20 5.28 3.40 -1.32
C VAL A 20 4.53 2.86 -0.11
N ALA A 21 5.20 2.77 1.03
CA ALA A 21 4.62 2.38 2.31
C ALA A 21 5.14 3.30 3.43
N SER A 22 4.39 3.52 4.50
CA SER A 22 4.85 4.36 5.59
C SER A 22 5.43 3.55 6.76
N LEU A 23 4.61 2.76 7.41
CA LEU A 23 4.98 2.05 8.64
C LEU A 23 4.11 0.80 8.88
N GLY A 24 4.29 0.19 10.03
CA GLY A 24 3.44 -0.89 10.52
C GLY A 24 3.63 -2.21 9.82
N THR A 25 2.59 -3.02 9.91
CA THR A 25 2.54 -4.35 9.33
C THR A 25 2.78 -4.32 7.81
N ALA A 26 2.21 -3.33 7.11
CA ALA A 26 2.39 -3.17 5.66
C ALA A 26 3.87 -3.02 5.27
N THR A 27 4.61 -2.11 5.93
CA THR A 27 6.05 -1.92 5.68
C THR A 27 6.87 -3.12 6.09
N SER A 28 6.60 -3.73 7.25
CA SER A 28 7.33 -4.91 7.70
C SER A 28 7.11 -6.10 6.79
N ALA A 29 5.88 -6.30 6.30
CA ALA A 29 5.57 -7.35 5.33
C ALA A 29 6.27 -7.11 3.98
N LEU A 30 6.30 -5.85 3.51
CA LEU A 30 7.00 -5.49 2.28
C LEU A 30 8.52 -5.76 2.39
N ARG A 31 9.12 -5.44 3.54
CA ARG A 31 10.52 -5.76 3.81
C ARG A 31 10.79 -7.26 3.91
N ALA A 32 9.87 -8.01 4.51
CA ALA A 32 10.01 -9.46 4.59
C ALA A 32 9.91 -10.12 3.20
N ALA A 33 9.06 -9.60 2.33
CA ALA A 33 8.86 -10.13 0.97
C ALA A 33 9.95 -9.67 -0.01
N SER A 34 10.46 -8.43 0.12
CA SER A 34 11.43 -7.84 -0.83
C SER A 34 12.13 -6.61 -0.26
N ASP A 35 13.13 -6.80 0.61
CA ASP A 35 13.85 -5.66 1.24
C ASP A 35 14.71 -4.85 0.25
N ASP A 36 15.17 -5.48 -0.84
CA ASP A 36 16.01 -4.84 -1.87
C ASP A 36 15.22 -4.25 -3.05
N GLY A 37 13.90 -4.32 -3.01
CA GLY A 37 13.01 -3.83 -4.07
C GLY A 37 12.97 -2.31 -4.20
N PRO A 38 12.29 -1.81 -5.25
CA PRO A 38 12.14 -0.37 -5.50
C PRO A 38 11.06 0.23 -4.58
N HIS A 39 11.32 0.25 -3.28
CA HIS A 39 10.35 0.63 -2.26
C HIS A 39 10.72 1.91 -1.56
N LEU A 40 9.75 2.81 -1.39
CA LEU A 40 9.87 4.03 -0.60
C LEU A 40 9.20 3.81 0.76
N TYR A 41 10.01 3.77 1.82
CA TYR A 41 9.53 3.68 3.19
C TYR A 41 9.58 5.06 3.85
N LEU A 42 8.44 5.57 4.33
CA LEU A 42 8.34 6.91 4.90
C LEU A 42 8.66 6.99 6.40
N GLY A 43 9.06 5.86 6.99
CA GLY A 43 9.69 5.82 8.31
C GLY A 43 8.85 6.36 9.47
N GLY A 44 7.58 6.01 9.56
CA GLY A 44 6.72 6.41 10.68
C GLY A 44 5.78 7.58 10.41
N SER A 45 5.81 8.16 9.20
CA SER A 45 4.88 9.21 8.78
C SER A 45 3.50 8.64 8.47
N MET A 46 2.76 8.26 9.52
CA MET A 46 1.43 7.67 9.39
C MET A 46 0.46 8.58 8.63
N GLY A 47 -0.31 8.00 7.71
CA GLY A 47 -1.30 8.71 6.91
C GLY A 47 -0.75 9.39 5.65
N THR A 48 0.54 9.24 5.32
CA THR A 48 1.17 9.99 4.23
C THR A 48 1.53 9.15 3.00
N ALA A 49 1.50 7.82 3.08
CA ALA A 49 1.97 6.96 1.99
C ALA A 49 1.15 7.12 0.71
N LEU A 50 -0.17 7.25 0.79
CA LEU A 50 -1.01 7.48 -0.39
C LEU A 50 -0.70 8.82 -1.07
N ALA A 51 -0.53 9.89 -0.29
CA ALA A 51 -0.17 11.20 -0.82
C ALA A 51 1.21 11.20 -1.49
N ALA A 52 2.20 10.50 -0.90
CA ALA A 52 3.52 10.33 -1.49
C ALA A 52 3.46 9.48 -2.78
N ALA A 53 2.68 8.39 -2.78
CA ALA A 53 2.47 7.56 -3.96
C ALA A 53 1.82 8.33 -5.12
N LEU A 54 0.89 9.24 -4.82
CA LEU A 54 0.32 10.17 -5.82
C LEU A 54 1.42 10.99 -6.50
N GLY A 55 2.30 11.62 -5.72
CA GLY A 55 3.42 12.39 -6.28
C GLY A 55 4.38 11.53 -7.11
N VAL A 56 4.62 10.27 -6.70
CA VAL A 56 5.40 9.31 -7.50
C VAL A 56 4.69 8.97 -8.80
N ALA A 57 3.38 8.68 -8.76
CA ALA A 57 2.59 8.33 -9.94
C ALA A 57 2.57 9.46 -10.99
N GLU A 58 2.44 10.71 -10.56
CA GLU A 58 2.51 11.87 -11.46
C GLU A 58 3.89 12.06 -12.11
N LYS A 59 4.97 11.70 -11.41
CA LYS A 59 6.35 11.82 -11.91
C LYS A 59 6.82 10.60 -12.71
N GLN A 60 6.14 9.48 -12.59
CA GLN A 60 6.46 8.19 -13.21
C GLN A 60 5.23 7.63 -13.95
N PRO A 61 4.65 8.35 -14.92
CA PRO A 61 3.36 7.98 -15.52
C PRO A 61 3.38 6.62 -16.25
N GLU A 62 4.54 6.19 -16.72
CA GLU A 62 4.75 4.93 -17.45
C GLU A 62 4.98 3.71 -16.50
N ARG A 63 5.16 3.95 -15.21
CA ARG A 63 5.47 2.91 -14.24
C ARG A 63 4.26 2.61 -13.35
N PRO A 64 3.93 1.34 -13.10
CA PRO A 64 2.97 1.01 -12.06
C PRO A 64 3.44 1.51 -10.70
N VAL A 65 2.55 2.17 -9.97
CA VAL A 65 2.80 2.65 -8.60
C VAL A 65 1.78 2.01 -7.66
N LEU A 66 2.28 1.49 -6.54
CA LEU A 66 1.46 0.89 -5.50
C LEU A 66 1.62 1.69 -4.20
N ALA A 67 0.52 2.12 -3.60
CA ALA A 67 0.49 2.59 -2.23
C ALA A 67 0.08 1.41 -1.34
N LEU A 68 1.01 0.88 -0.53
CA LEU A 68 0.73 -0.22 0.38
C LEU A 68 0.48 0.33 1.79
N LEU A 69 -0.76 0.21 2.24
CA LEU A 69 -1.30 0.89 3.41
C LEU A 69 -1.82 -0.11 4.43
N GLY A 70 -1.76 0.23 5.71
CA GLY A 70 -2.62 -0.37 6.73
C GLY A 70 -3.96 0.37 6.83
N ASP A 71 -4.95 -0.26 7.46
CA ASP A 71 -6.26 0.36 7.69
C ASP A 71 -6.19 1.60 8.59
N GLY A 72 -5.46 1.54 9.71
CA GLY A 72 -5.24 2.71 10.57
C GLY A 72 -4.51 3.85 9.87
N GLU A 73 -3.53 3.53 9.00
CA GLU A 73 -2.86 4.50 8.13
C GLU A 73 -3.84 5.16 7.16
N THR A 74 -4.67 4.35 6.51
CA THR A 74 -5.66 4.84 5.54
C THR A 74 -6.69 5.74 6.22
N LEU A 75 -7.12 5.38 7.43
CA LEU A 75 -8.03 6.21 8.22
C LEU A 75 -7.41 7.57 8.56
N MET A 76 -6.15 7.59 9.01
CA MET A 76 -5.45 8.85 9.33
C MET A 76 -5.23 9.73 8.10
N GLY A 77 -4.89 9.12 6.94
CA GLY A 77 -4.67 9.81 5.67
C GLY A 77 -5.88 9.86 4.75
N ALA A 78 -7.11 9.65 5.26
CA ALA A 78 -8.31 9.46 4.45
C ALA A 78 -8.57 10.59 3.43
N SER A 79 -8.22 11.83 3.75
CA SER A 79 -8.34 12.97 2.82
C SER A 79 -7.57 12.76 1.50
N SER A 80 -6.53 11.94 1.50
CA SER A 80 -5.78 11.59 0.28
C SER A 80 -6.62 10.82 -0.75
N LEU A 81 -7.72 10.17 -0.35
CA LEU A 81 -8.65 9.52 -1.28
C LEU A 81 -9.36 10.55 -2.18
N TRP A 82 -9.75 11.71 -1.65
CA TRP A 82 -10.30 12.81 -2.45
C TRP A 82 -9.28 13.36 -3.43
N THR A 83 -8.03 13.46 -3.00
CA THR A 83 -6.93 13.88 -3.87
C THR A 83 -6.67 12.84 -4.98
N LEU A 84 -6.69 11.54 -4.65
CA LEU A 84 -6.59 10.44 -5.61
C LEU A 84 -7.70 10.52 -6.67
N ALA A 85 -8.95 10.69 -6.24
CA ALA A 85 -10.08 10.81 -7.15
C ALA A 85 -9.99 12.06 -8.06
N ARG A 86 -9.48 13.18 -7.53
CA ARG A 86 -9.33 14.43 -8.28
C ARG A 86 -8.19 14.38 -9.31
N ILE A 87 -7.04 13.81 -8.94
CA ILE A 87 -5.86 13.72 -9.83
C ILE A 87 -6.06 12.59 -10.84
N ALA A 88 -6.66 11.50 -10.42
CA ALA A 88 -6.99 10.31 -11.21
C ALA A 88 -5.82 9.76 -12.05
N PRO A 89 -4.63 9.48 -11.46
CA PRO A 89 -3.49 8.95 -12.20
C PRO A 89 -3.77 7.55 -12.72
N THR A 90 -3.47 7.28 -13.99
CA THR A 90 -3.80 6.01 -14.65
C THR A 90 -2.90 4.82 -14.28
N ASN A 91 -1.96 5.02 -13.36
CA ASN A 91 -0.93 4.04 -12.98
C ASN A 91 -0.88 3.74 -11.47
N LEU A 92 -1.78 4.28 -10.63
CA LEU A 92 -1.75 4.12 -9.17
C LEU A 92 -2.83 3.15 -8.67
N LEU A 93 -2.40 2.17 -7.84
CA LEU A 93 -3.27 1.33 -7.04
C LEU A 93 -2.99 1.57 -5.55
N ALA A 94 -4.01 1.95 -4.79
CA ALA A 94 -3.98 1.92 -3.34
C ALA A 94 -4.40 0.52 -2.85
N ILE A 95 -3.58 -0.11 -2.01
CA ILE A 95 -3.84 -1.43 -1.42
C ILE A 95 -3.90 -1.25 0.09
N VAL A 96 -5.05 -1.54 0.69
CA VAL A 96 -5.28 -1.41 2.12
C VAL A 96 -5.32 -2.79 2.76
N LEU A 97 -4.34 -3.07 3.62
CA LEU A 97 -4.32 -4.27 4.46
C LEU A 97 -5.21 -4.04 5.67
N VAL A 98 -6.30 -4.82 5.80
CA VAL A 98 -7.36 -4.62 6.80
C VAL A 98 -7.35 -5.76 7.80
N ASP A 99 -6.98 -5.47 9.05
CA ASP A 99 -7.10 -6.37 10.20
C ASP A 99 -7.86 -5.77 11.39
N GLY A 100 -8.22 -4.50 11.28
CA GLY A 100 -8.99 -3.76 12.29
C GLY A 100 -8.20 -3.32 13.52
N HIS A 101 -6.84 -3.23 13.45
CA HIS A 101 -6.00 -2.95 14.61
C HIS A 101 -4.80 -2.06 14.30
N TYR A 102 -4.36 -1.30 15.33
CA TYR A 102 -3.12 -0.53 15.34
C TYR A 102 -1.97 -1.39 15.87
N SER A 103 -1.24 -2.05 15.01
CA SER A 103 -0.24 -3.06 15.39
C SER A 103 0.96 -2.52 16.18
N ILE A 104 1.45 -1.30 15.88
CA ILE A 104 2.68 -0.75 16.49
C ILE A 104 2.46 -0.24 17.91
N THR A 105 1.27 0.26 18.21
CA THR A 105 0.99 0.98 19.47
C THR A 105 0.33 0.10 20.54
N GLY A 106 0.29 -1.21 20.33
CA GLY A 106 -0.20 -2.18 21.34
C GLY A 106 -1.40 -3.01 20.89
N GLY A 107 -1.71 -3.05 19.59
CA GLY A 107 -2.77 -3.91 19.06
C GLY A 107 -4.18 -3.43 19.38
N GLN A 108 -4.38 -2.13 19.62
CA GLN A 108 -5.70 -1.58 19.86
C GLN A 108 -6.61 -1.78 18.66
N ALA A 109 -7.89 -2.12 18.93
CA ALA A 109 -8.89 -2.19 17.88
C ALA A 109 -9.07 -0.83 17.19
N LEU A 110 -9.26 -0.84 15.89
CA LEU A 110 -9.52 0.37 15.10
C LEU A 110 -10.83 1.08 15.55
N GLY A 111 -11.77 0.31 16.08
CA GLY A 111 -13.03 0.82 16.65
C GLY A 111 -14.08 1.26 15.63
N VAL A 112 -13.76 1.19 14.34
CA VAL A 112 -14.64 1.52 13.23
C VAL A 112 -14.53 0.46 12.13
N PRO A 113 -15.60 0.21 11.35
CA PRO A 113 -15.50 -0.71 10.23
C PRO A 113 -14.54 -0.17 9.16
N GLY A 114 -13.70 -1.06 8.60
CA GLY A 114 -12.90 -0.75 7.43
C GLY A 114 -13.77 -0.75 6.18
N VAL A 115 -14.26 0.41 5.78
CA VAL A 115 -15.13 0.60 4.62
C VAL A 115 -14.45 1.42 3.53
N PHE A 116 -13.14 1.25 3.38
CA PHE A 116 -12.31 2.06 2.49
C PHE A 116 -12.72 1.91 1.02
N ALA A 117 -13.03 0.68 0.58
CA ALA A 117 -13.56 0.43 -0.77
C ALA A 117 -14.88 1.16 -1.00
N GLY A 118 -15.78 1.18 -0.02
CA GLY A 118 -17.05 1.91 -0.11
C GLY A 118 -16.84 3.42 -0.25
N VAL A 119 -15.92 4.00 0.51
CA VAL A 119 -15.56 5.42 0.40
C VAL A 119 -14.96 5.72 -0.97
N ALA A 120 -14.00 4.91 -1.42
CA ALA A 120 -13.35 5.07 -2.72
C ALA A 120 -14.36 4.93 -3.87
N GLN A 121 -15.30 3.99 -3.79
CA GLN A 121 -16.39 3.83 -4.77
C GLN A 121 -17.31 5.06 -4.82
N ALA A 122 -17.65 5.63 -3.66
CA ALA A 122 -18.44 6.86 -3.60
C ALA A 122 -17.72 8.06 -4.22
N LEU A 123 -16.40 8.02 -4.30
CA LEU A 123 -15.55 9.01 -4.97
C LEU A 123 -15.35 8.71 -6.47
N GLY A 124 -15.99 7.66 -7.01
CA GLY A 124 -15.88 7.28 -8.43
C GLY A 124 -14.63 6.47 -8.78
N LEU A 125 -13.88 5.96 -7.79
CA LEU A 125 -12.71 5.11 -8.02
C LEU A 125 -13.13 3.66 -8.29
N ALA A 126 -12.36 2.94 -9.09
CA ALA A 126 -12.49 1.49 -9.20
C ALA A 126 -12.09 0.84 -7.87
N THR A 127 -12.83 -0.18 -7.43
CA THR A 127 -12.59 -0.84 -6.15
C THR A 127 -12.80 -2.34 -6.23
N ALA A 128 -12.08 -3.06 -5.38
CA ALA A 128 -12.33 -4.47 -5.11
C ALA A 128 -12.00 -4.80 -3.64
N THR A 129 -12.46 -5.98 -3.21
CA THR A 129 -12.13 -6.57 -1.91
C THR A 129 -11.58 -7.97 -2.15
N ALA A 130 -10.47 -8.31 -1.50
CA ALA A 130 -9.84 -9.63 -1.57
C ALA A 130 -9.76 -10.30 -0.20
N ARG A 131 -9.97 -11.61 -0.17
CA ARG A 131 -9.88 -12.47 1.01
C ARG A 131 -9.03 -13.73 0.78
N SER A 132 -8.46 -13.86 -0.43
CA SER A 132 -7.53 -14.93 -0.82
C SER A 132 -6.38 -14.39 -1.66
N HIS A 133 -5.26 -15.13 -1.72
CA HIS A 133 -4.11 -14.75 -2.54
C HIS A 133 -4.46 -14.68 -4.04
N ALA A 134 -5.33 -15.57 -4.51
CA ALA A 134 -5.78 -15.59 -5.90
C ALA A 134 -6.51 -14.29 -6.25
N GLU A 135 -7.45 -13.86 -5.41
CA GLU A 135 -8.17 -12.59 -5.58
C GLU A 135 -7.22 -11.37 -5.51
N VAL A 136 -6.22 -11.39 -4.61
CA VAL A 136 -5.20 -10.33 -4.56
C VAL A 136 -4.47 -10.24 -5.89
N GLY A 137 -3.95 -11.35 -6.42
CA GLY A 137 -3.24 -11.36 -7.70
C GLY A 137 -4.11 -10.90 -8.87
N GLU A 138 -5.34 -11.41 -8.96
CA GLU A 138 -6.31 -11.04 -9.98
C GLU A 138 -6.61 -9.53 -9.97
N HIS A 139 -6.93 -8.98 -8.80
CA HIS A 139 -7.30 -7.56 -8.68
C HIS A 139 -6.11 -6.63 -8.87
N VAL A 140 -4.91 -7.00 -8.38
CA VAL A 140 -3.70 -6.22 -8.63
C VAL A 140 -3.38 -6.14 -10.12
N ALA A 141 -3.58 -7.21 -10.87
CA ALA A 141 -3.35 -7.22 -12.32
C ALA A 141 -4.47 -6.57 -13.13
N GLY A 142 -5.75 -6.73 -12.70
CA GLY A 142 -6.92 -6.45 -13.53
C GLY A 142 -7.68 -5.18 -13.22
N LEU A 143 -7.57 -4.59 -12.02
CA LEU A 143 -8.31 -3.38 -11.68
C LEU A 143 -7.88 -2.18 -12.54
N PRO A 144 -8.83 -1.45 -13.18
CA PRO A 144 -8.50 -0.21 -13.89
C PRO A 144 -8.03 0.86 -12.91
N ARG A 145 -6.97 1.59 -13.27
CA ARG A 145 -6.38 2.64 -12.43
C ARG A 145 -7.04 4.01 -12.68
N PRO A 146 -7.15 4.90 -11.69
CA PRO A 146 -6.81 4.68 -10.28
C PRO A 146 -7.81 3.77 -9.57
N ALA A 147 -7.31 3.01 -8.60
CA ALA A 147 -8.15 2.06 -7.88
C ALA A 147 -7.77 1.95 -6.40
N LEU A 148 -8.68 1.38 -5.61
CA LEU A 148 -8.42 0.93 -4.26
C LEU A 148 -8.80 -0.55 -4.10
N LEU A 149 -7.88 -1.34 -3.59
CA LEU A 149 -8.07 -2.74 -3.23
C LEU A 149 -8.04 -2.89 -1.70
N GLU A 150 -9.12 -3.36 -1.08
CA GLU A 150 -9.13 -3.81 0.30
C GLU A 150 -8.72 -5.27 0.37
N VAL A 151 -7.74 -5.59 1.23
CA VAL A 151 -7.30 -6.96 1.47
C VAL A 151 -7.51 -7.31 2.93
N HIS A 152 -8.50 -8.16 3.21
CA HIS A 152 -8.81 -8.58 4.57
C HIS A 152 -8.01 -9.81 4.97
N TYR A 153 -7.41 -9.77 6.16
CA TYR A 153 -6.67 -10.88 6.73
C TYR A 153 -6.90 -10.99 8.24
N THR A 154 -6.61 -12.15 8.81
CA THR A 154 -6.84 -12.46 10.23
C THR A 154 -5.59 -12.87 10.98
N ASP A 155 -4.54 -13.31 10.27
CA ASP A 155 -3.27 -13.67 10.89
C ASP A 155 -2.47 -12.39 11.17
N ARG A 156 -2.43 -11.99 12.43
CA ARG A 156 -1.79 -10.76 12.92
C ARG A 156 -0.35 -10.99 13.39
N ALA A 157 0.24 -12.14 13.10
CA ALA A 157 1.63 -12.36 13.44
C ALA A 157 2.50 -11.25 12.82
N TRP A 158 3.37 -10.66 13.64
CA TRP A 158 4.27 -9.62 13.15
C TRP A 158 5.19 -10.18 12.07
N PRO A 159 5.30 -9.55 10.90
CA PRO A 159 6.00 -10.14 9.76
C PRO A 159 7.54 -10.16 9.87
N GLY A 160 8.11 -9.69 10.96
CA GLY A 160 9.54 -9.85 11.28
C GLY A 160 10.36 -8.56 11.20
N PRO A 161 10.79 -8.04 10.05
CA PRO A 161 11.68 -6.88 10.01
C PRO A 161 11.03 -5.62 10.60
N SER A 162 11.86 -4.78 11.25
CA SER A 162 11.40 -3.45 11.69
C SER A 162 10.86 -2.64 10.50
N PRO A 163 9.77 -1.87 10.66
CA PRO A 163 9.28 -0.97 9.61
C PRO A 163 10.20 0.25 9.41
N PHE A 164 11.17 0.45 10.29
CA PHE A 164 12.09 1.59 10.22
C PHE A 164 13.36 1.20 9.46
N VAL A 165 13.64 1.94 8.40
CA VAL A 165 14.84 1.80 7.56
C VAL A 165 15.53 3.14 7.51
N ASP A 166 16.86 3.16 7.42
CA ASP A 166 17.64 4.39 7.34
C ASP A 166 17.22 5.25 6.13
N PRO A 167 16.72 6.48 6.34
CA PRO A 167 16.17 7.31 5.27
C PRO A 167 17.12 7.58 4.10
N PRO A 168 18.41 7.87 4.27
CA PRO A 168 19.37 7.97 3.18
C PRO A 168 19.45 6.73 2.29
N VAL A 169 19.43 5.53 2.89
CA VAL A 169 19.45 4.26 2.16
C VAL A 169 18.18 4.06 1.36
N VAL A 170 17.01 4.31 1.97
CA VAL A 170 15.70 4.26 1.29
C VAL A 170 15.68 5.20 0.10
N ARG A 171 16.04 6.45 0.31
CA ARG A 171 16.07 7.47 -0.73
C ARG A 171 16.97 7.04 -1.90
N TRP A 172 18.19 6.64 -1.62
CA TRP A 172 19.15 6.25 -2.65
C TRP A 172 18.64 5.06 -3.49
N ARG A 173 18.13 4.01 -2.83
CA ARG A 173 17.59 2.83 -3.51
C ARG A 173 16.39 3.19 -4.39
N PHE A 174 15.45 3.96 -3.84
CA PHE A 174 14.25 4.36 -4.57
C PHE A 174 14.55 5.25 -5.77
N GLU A 175 15.40 6.28 -5.61
CA GLU A 175 15.81 7.15 -6.72
C GLU A 175 16.52 6.35 -7.82
N ALA A 176 17.40 5.42 -7.46
CA ALA A 176 18.08 4.56 -8.44
C ALA A 176 17.09 3.69 -9.23
N ALA A 177 16.05 3.17 -8.57
CA ALA A 177 15.01 2.38 -9.21
C ALA A 177 14.07 3.23 -10.07
N ALA A 178 13.70 4.44 -9.62
CA ALA A 178 12.82 5.34 -10.33
C ALA A 178 13.45 5.90 -11.63
N ARG A 179 14.79 5.96 -11.71
CA ARG A 179 15.53 6.42 -12.91
C ARG A 179 15.73 5.34 -13.98
N ARG A 180 15.43 4.07 -13.67
CA ARG A 180 15.52 3.00 -14.67
C ARG A 180 14.35 3.12 -15.63
N PRO A 181 14.59 2.99 -16.94
CA PRO A 181 13.55 3.00 -17.94
C PRO A 181 12.58 1.85 -17.81
#